data_96276e3e037c9d40cfcad96aad9510ab
#
_entry.id   96276e3e037c9d40cfcad96aad9510ab
#
_cell.length_a   1.000
_cell.length_b   1.000
_cell.length_c   1.000
_cell.angle_alpha   90.00
_cell.angle_beta   90.00
_cell.angle_gamma   90.00
#
_symmetry.space_group_name_H-M   'P 1'
#
loop_
_entity.id
_entity.type
_entity.pdbx_description
1 polymer ?
#
loop_
_entity_poly.entity_id
_entity_poly.type
_entity_poly.pdbx_seq_one_letter_code
_entity_poly.pdbx_strand_id
1 'polypeptide(L)'
;MSVSVETRDLSISFGTEPNAVKVLPGVSFSVQPGECFGLVGESGSGKSTVLRCVSMLTDFWKGEVLIAGKSVRDMPLIDRCRILQMVFQDPYGSLHPRQSVRTVLNEPLVIHKLGDREERMRKAITDVGLPVSFLDRFPHQLSGGQRQRVAIARALILEPSLLLLDEPTSALDVSVQAEILNLLQRLREERGFTYIMVTHDLAVVDHMCDRFAVMLRGEITEILPRQAIAGNGATHDYARELIGASLEYEGAH
;
A
#
# COMPACT_ATOMS: atom_id res chain seq x y z
N MET A 1 9.31 -14.12 -3.94
CA MET A 1 9.27 -14.73 -2.59
C MET A 1 8.61 -13.73 -1.67
N SER A 2 7.65 -14.15 -0.84
CA SER A 2 7.00 -13.30 0.15
C SER A 2 7.89 -13.03 1.36
N VAL A 3 7.65 -11.91 2.05
CA VAL A 3 8.42 -11.51 3.24
C VAL A 3 7.49 -11.15 4.40
N SER A 4 7.92 -11.41 5.62
CA SER A 4 7.25 -10.90 6.83
C SER A 4 7.61 -9.44 7.06
N VAL A 5 6.70 -8.71 7.71
CA VAL A 5 6.95 -7.35 8.22
C VAL A 5 6.60 -7.31 9.70
N GLU A 6 7.40 -6.64 10.50
CA GLU A 6 7.13 -6.43 11.92
C GLU A 6 7.49 -4.99 12.29
N THR A 7 6.60 -4.34 13.01
CA THR A 7 6.87 -3.05 13.65
C THR A 7 6.82 -3.22 15.16
N ARG A 8 7.77 -2.60 15.88
CA ARG A 8 7.85 -2.62 17.34
C ARG A 8 7.98 -1.19 17.83
N ASP A 9 6.99 -0.73 18.59
CA ASP A 9 6.95 0.59 19.22
C ASP A 9 7.29 1.75 18.25
N LEU A 10 6.80 1.61 16.99
CA LEU A 10 7.03 2.60 15.95
C LEU A 10 6.38 3.92 16.35
N SER A 11 7.19 4.93 16.62
CA SER A 11 6.72 6.24 17.07
C SER A 11 7.35 7.38 16.28
N ILE A 12 6.56 8.42 16.00
CA ILE A 12 7.02 9.61 15.27
C ILE A 12 6.28 10.85 15.74
N SER A 13 7.03 11.95 15.82
CA SER A 13 6.50 13.29 16.07
C SER A 13 6.96 14.25 14.99
N PHE A 14 6.11 15.19 14.59
CA PHE A 14 6.42 16.25 13.64
C PHE A 14 6.45 17.61 14.33
N GLY A 15 7.32 18.50 13.87
CA GLY A 15 7.53 19.80 14.47
C GLY A 15 8.70 19.81 15.46
N THR A 16 8.93 20.97 16.10
CA THR A 16 9.98 21.18 17.09
C THR A 16 9.38 21.42 18.46
N GLU A 17 10.05 20.94 19.51
CA GLU A 17 9.66 21.25 20.89
C GLU A 17 9.56 22.78 21.13
N PRO A 18 8.56 23.29 21.89
CA PRO A 18 7.57 22.50 22.65
C PRO A 18 6.31 22.10 21.86
N ASN A 19 6.20 22.44 20.57
CA ASN A 19 4.99 22.27 19.74
C ASN A 19 5.02 21.01 18.88
N ALA A 20 5.84 20.01 19.20
CA ALA A 20 5.90 18.76 18.47
C ALA A 20 4.57 17.98 18.58
N VAL A 21 3.98 17.62 17.44
CA VAL A 21 2.76 16.80 17.37
C VAL A 21 3.17 15.35 17.25
N LYS A 22 2.82 14.54 18.24
CA LYS A 22 3.04 13.09 18.23
C LYS A 22 1.97 12.42 17.36
N VAL A 23 2.36 11.97 16.17
CA VAL A 23 1.45 11.37 15.19
C VAL A 23 1.30 9.87 15.42
N LEU A 24 2.38 9.17 15.75
CA LEU A 24 2.36 7.78 16.17
C LEU A 24 3.01 7.68 17.55
N PRO A 25 2.26 7.31 18.58
CA PRO A 25 2.81 7.19 19.95
C PRO A 25 3.57 5.88 20.20
N GLY A 26 3.29 4.83 19.42
CA GLY A 26 3.93 3.53 19.51
C GLY A 26 3.06 2.48 18.82
N VAL A 27 3.38 2.16 17.56
CA VAL A 27 2.59 1.22 16.74
C VAL A 27 3.35 -0.09 16.60
N SER A 28 2.72 -1.20 17.00
CA SER A 28 3.29 -2.53 16.93
C SER A 28 2.32 -3.49 16.23
N PHE A 29 2.77 -4.14 15.15
CA PHE A 29 2.03 -5.20 14.46
C PHE A 29 2.98 -6.11 13.69
N SER A 30 2.45 -7.25 13.25
CA SER A 30 3.18 -8.18 12.39
C SER A 30 2.33 -8.62 11.22
N VAL A 31 2.98 -8.78 10.05
CA VAL A 31 2.38 -9.26 8.79
C VAL A 31 3.15 -10.51 8.36
N GLN A 32 2.39 -11.57 8.07
CA GLN A 32 2.97 -12.84 7.64
C GLN A 32 3.35 -12.80 6.15
N PRO A 33 4.30 -13.64 5.70
CA PRO A 33 4.61 -13.77 4.29
C PRO A 33 3.37 -14.12 3.46
N GLY A 34 3.09 -13.34 2.40
CA GLY A 34 1.94 -13.52 1.52
C GLY A 34 0.61 -12.99 2.07
N GLU A 35 0.59 -12.46 3.29
CA GLU A 35 -0.60 -11.84 3.89
C GLU A 35 -0.91 -10.48 3.27
N CYS A 36 -2.19 -10.17 3.13
CA CYS A 36 -2.68 -8.81 2.96
C CYS A 36 -3.18 -8.27 4.30
N PHE A 37 -2.47 -7.32 4.86
CA PHE A 37 -2.78 -6.69 6.15
C PHE A 37 -3.32 -5.28 5.95
N GLY A 38 -4.54 -5.03 6.45
CA GLY A 38 -5.21 -3.75 6.36
C GLY A 38 -4.85 -2.82 7.53
N LEU A 39 -4.69 -1.53 7.26
CA LEU A 39 -4.70 -0.46 8.27
C LEU A 39 -5.92 0.41 7.99
N VAL A 40 -6.90 0.41 8.90
CA VAL A 40 -8.16 1.12 8.73
C VAL A 40 -8.39 2.15 9.83
N GLY A 41 -9.22 3.15 9.58
CA GLY A 41 -9.58 4.20 10.53
C GLY A 41 -9.80 5.54 9.82
N GLU A 42 -10.21 6.55 10.57
CA GLU A 42 -10.50 7.89 10.06
C GLU A 42 -9.30 8.56 9.36
N SER A 43 -9.60 9.57 8.54
CA SER A 43 -8.56 10.44 7.97
C SER A 43 -7.77 11.11 9.10
N GLY A 44 -6.44 11.13 8.95
CA GLY A 44 -5.55 11.69 9.98
C GLY A 44 -5.22 10.72 11.14
N SER A 45 -5.71 9.48 11.16
CA SER A 45 -5.35 8.51 12.21
C SER A 45 -3.91 7.98 12.16
N GLY A 46 -3.09 8.38 11.17
CA GLY A 46 -1.67 8.02 11.10
C GLY A 46 -1.33 6.86 10.13
N LYS A 47 -2.30 6.27 9.43
CA LYS A 47 -2.12 5.10 8.55
C LYS A 47 -1.03 5.30 7.49
N SER A 48 -1.13 6.34 6.67
CA SER A 48 -0.12 6.65 5.64
C SER A 48 1.24 6.99 6.26
N THR A 49 1.27 7.51 7.50
CA THR A 49 2.52 7.76 8.23
C THR A 49 3.21 6.43 8.58
N VAL A 50 2.45 5.39 8.96
CA VAL A 50 3.01 4.04 9.16
C VAL A 50 3.68 3.55 7.87
N LEU A 51 3.00 3.65 6.71
CA LEU A 51 3.60 3.22 5.43
C LEU A 51 4.87 4.03 5.08
N ARG A 52 4.87 5.34 5.33
CA ARG A 52 6.05 6.18 5.11
C ARG A 52 7.22 5.80 6.01
N CYS A 53 6.98 5.41 7.24
CA CYS A 53 8.01 4.90 8.14
C CYS A 53 8.55 3.53 7.68
N VAL A 54 7.65 2.58 7.33
CA VAL A 54 8.02 1.25 6.84
C VAL A 54 8.83 1.34 5.54
N SER A 55 8.50 2.27 4.64
CA SER A 55 9.23 2.50 3.39
C SER A 55 10.52 3.31 3.57
N MET A 56 10.75 3.89 4.74
CA MET A 56 11.84 4.86 4.98
C MET A 56 11.74 6.13 4.11
N LEU A 57 10.54 6.49 3.66
CA LEU A 57 10.27 7.82 3.09
C LEU A 57 10.28 8.90 4.17
N THR A 58 10.09 8.48 5.42
CA THR A 58 10.31 9.27 6.63
C THR A 58 11.21 8.43 7.53
N ASP A 59 12.36 8.95 7.97
CA ASP A 59 13.42 8.21 8.64
C ASP A 59 13.67 8.63 10.11
N PHE A 60 13.06 9.75 10.56
CA PHE A 60 13.22 10.30 11.92
C PHE A 60 12.23 9.75 12.96
N TRP A 61 11.81 8.47 12.78
CA TRP A 61 10.98 7.74 13.74
C TRP A 61 11.84 6.95 14.76
N LYS A 62 11.21 6.52 15.88
CA LYS A 62 11.79 5.64 16.90
C LYS A 62 11.10 4.29 16.88
N GLY A 63 11.71 3.28 17.54
CA GLY A 63 11.25 1.90 17.52
C GLY A 63 11.96 1.09 16.44
N GLU A 64 11.37 -0.02 16.03
CA GLU A 64 11.93 -0.94 15.03
C GLU A 64 10.93 -1.22 13.91
N VAL A 65 11.45 -1.36 12.69
CA VAL A 65 10.74 -1.91 11.53
C VAL A 65 11.64 -2.99 10.92
N LEU A 66 11.12 -4.20 10.87
CA LEU A 66 11.83 -5.37 10.35
C LEU A 66 11.12 -5.90 9.09
N ILE A 67 11.89 -6.20 8.05
CA ILE A 67 11.43 -6.92 6.86
C ILE A 67 12.25 -8.21 6.75
N ALA A 68 11.58 -9.36 6.73
CA ALA A 68 12.23 -10.67 6.79
C ALA A 68 13.23 -10.78 7.95
N GLY A 69 12.90 -10.21 9.12
CA GLY A 69 13.72 -10.20 10.33
C GLY A 69 14.93 -9.25 10.31
N LYS A 70 15.10 -8.44 9.24
CA LYS A 70 16.20 -7.46 9.13
C LYS A 70 15.65 -6.04 9.30
N SER A 71 16.35 -5.21 10.07
CA SER A 71 16.01 -3.80 10.24
C SER A 71 16.04 -3.06 8.89
N VAL A 72 14.99 -2.31 8.57
CA VAL A 72 14.96 -1.48 7.36
C VAL A 72 16.04 -0.40 7.34
N ARG A 73 16.56 0.00 8.52
CA ARG A 73 17.65 0.96 8.66
C ARG A 73 18.99 0.40 8.21
N ASP A 74 19.18 -0.91 8.38
CA ASP A 74 20.41 -1.61 8.03
C ASP A 74 20.42 -2.08 6.57
N MET A 75 19.29 -1.92 5.85
CA MET A 75 19.20 -2.29 4.45
C MET A 75 19.77 -1.17 3.55
N PRO A 76 20.72 -1.48 2.66
CA PRO A 76 21.09 -0.54 1.60
C PRO A 76 19.87 -0.10 0.80
N LEU A 77 19.80 1.18 0.42
CA LEU A 77 18.66 1.75 -0.30
C LEU A 77 18.26 0.93 -1.53
N ILE A 78 19.25 0.52 -2.32
CA ILE A 78 19.04 -0.28 -3.55
C ILE A 78 18.37 -1.62 -3.25
N ASP A 79 18.79 -2.32 -2.19
CA ASP A 79 18.23 -3.62 -1.81
C ASP A 79 16.83 -3.45 -1.23
N ARG A 80 16.61 -2.43 -0.39
CA ARG A 80 15.29 -2.10 0.15
C ARG A 80 14.30 -1.79 -0.96
N CYS A 81 14.66 -0.97 -1.96
CA CYS A 81 13.79 -0.66 -3.11
C CYS A 81 13.48 -1.89 -3.99
N ARG A 82 14.30 -2.93 -3.99
CA ARG A 82 13.98 -4.20 -4.66
C ARG A 82 12.97 -5.03 -3.88
N ILE A 83 13.04 -5.00 -2.55
CA ILE A 83 12.18 -5.80 -1.68
C ILE A 83 10.80 -5.14 -1.53
N LEU A 84 10.78 -3.82 -1.38
CA LEU A 84 9.61 -3.04 -1.03
C LEU A 84 9.33 -1.96 -2.08
N GLN A 85 8.08 -1.90 -2.54
CA GLN A 85 7.58 -0.82 -3.39
C GLN A 85 6.28 -0.25 -2.84
N MET A 86 5.94 0.97 -3.23
CA MET A 86 4.74 1.67 -2.76
C MET A 86 3.90 2.16 -3.93
N VAL A 87 2.59 1.93 -3.83
CA VAL A 87 1.55 2.51 -4.68
C VAL A 87 0.87 3.60 -3.88
N PHE A 88 0.91 4.83 -4.38
CA PHE A 88 0.36 6.01 -3.71
C PHE A 88 -1.09 6.26 -4.07
N GLN A 89 -1.78 6.99 -3.21
CA GLN A 89 -3.19 7.38 -3.33
C GLN A 89 -3.48 8.17 -4.61
N ASP A 90 -2.60 9.10 -4.98
CA ASP A 90 -2.77 9.96 -6.14
C ASP A 90 -2.00 9.43 -7.36
N PRO A 91 -2.71 8.85 -8.36
CA PRO A 91 -2.07 8.41 -9.59
C PRO A 91 -1.58 9.56 -10.47
N TYR A 92 -2.13 10.77 -10.30
CA TYR A 92 -1.70 11.97 -11.03
C TYR A 92 -0.34 12.46 -10.53
N GLY A 93 -0.17 12.57 -9.22
CA GLY A 93 1.11 12.94 -8.60
C GLY A 93 2.18 11.84 -8.72
N SER A 94 1.76 10.60 -8.99
CA SER A 94 2.67 9.46 -9.10
C SER A 94 3.42 9.37 -10.44
N LEU A 95 2.92 10.00 -11.51
CA LEU A 95 3.48 9.94 -12.85
C LEU A 95 3.89 11.33 -13.33
N HIS A 96 5.16 11.48 -13.74
CA HIS A 96 5.64 12.75 -14.25
C HIS A 96 4.94 13.10 -15.59
N PRO A 97 4.26 14.26 -15.71
CA PRO A 97 3.34 14.54 -16.83
C PRO A 97 4.02 14.62 -18.21
N ARG A 98 5.34 14.84 -18.24
CA ARG A 98 6.15 14.96 -19.46
C ARG A 98 6.94 13.70 -19.81
N GLN A 99 6.76 12.63 -19.06
CA GLN A 99 7.41 11.34 -19.33
C GLN A 99 6.41 10.36 -19.93
N SER A 100 6.80 9.61 -20.95
CA SER A 100 6.01 8.51 -21.46
C SER A 100 5.99 7.36 -20.45
N VAL A 101 5.00 6.48 -20.55
CA VAL A 101 4.91 5.26 -19.72
C VAL A 101 6.20 4.44 -19.82
N ARG A 102 6.77 4.33 -21.04
CA ARG A 102 8.08 3.69 -21.29
C ARG A 102 9.18 4.29 -20.42
N THR A 103 9.27 5.62 -20.38
CA THR A 103 10.30 6.31 -19.58
C THR A 103 10.12 6.02 -18.10
N VAL A 104 8.89 6.11 -17.61
CA VAL A 104 8.54 5.85 -16.20
C VAL A 104 8.87 4.41 -15.77
N LEU A 105 8.57 3.42 -16.63
CA LEU A 105 8.88 2.02 -16.34
C LEU A 105 10.36 1.68 -16.52
N ASN A 106 11.07 2.36 -17.43
CA ASN A 106 12.50 2.12 -17.67
C ASN A 106 13.39 2.69 -16.55
N GLU A 107 12.98 3.77 -15.89
CA GLU A 107 13.78 4.46 -14.88
C GLU A 107 14.24 3.53 -13.74
N PRO A 108 13.35 2.76 -13.06
CA PRO A 108 13.76 1.82 -12.02
C PRO A 108 14.74 0.74 -12.56
N LEU A 109 14.54 0.27 -13.79
CA LEU A 109 15.41 -0.73 -14.40
C LEU A 109 16.83 -0.20 -14.64
N VAL A 110 16.94 1.07 -15.03
CA VAL A 110 18.24 1.75 -15.21
C VAL A 110 18.94 1.94 -13.87
N ILE A 111 18.24 2.45 -12.86
CA ILE A 111 18.77 2.69 -11.51
C ILE A 111 19.31 1.39 -10.91
N HIS A 112 18.57 0.29 -11.07
CA HIS A 112 18.93 -1.02 -10.53
C HIS A 112 19.83 -1.83 -11.47
N LYS A 113 20.26 -1.26 -12.61
CA LYS A 113 21.14 -1.88 -13.62
C LYS A 113 20.62 -3.24 -14.11
N LEU A 114 19.30 -3.36 -14.29
CA LEU A 114 18.67 -4.59 -14.78
C LEU A 114 18.73 -4.65 -16.31
N GLY A 115 19.01 -5.85 -16.83
CA GLY A 115 18.95 -6.17 -18.27
C GLY A 115 17.51 -6.41 -18.75
N ASP A 116 17.38 -6.78 -20.05
CA ASP A 116 16.10 -7.17 -20.68
C ASP A 116 14.97 -6.16 -20.47
N ARG A 117 15.33 -4.87 -20.46
CA ARG A 117 14.45 -3.77 -20.06
C ARG A 117 13.18 -3.70 -20.91
N GLU A 118 13.29 -3.88 -22.21
CA GLU A 118 12.12 -3.85 -23.11
C GLU A 118 11.15 -4.98 -22.79
N GLU A 119 11.64 -6.19 -22.57
CA GLU A 119 10.82 -7.34 -22.21
C GLU A 119 10.16 -7.16 -20.84
N ARG A 120 10.90 -6.67 -19.83
CA ARG A 120 10.37 -6.35 -18.51
C ARG A 120 9.27 -5.28 -18.56
N MET A 121 9.45 -4.23 -19.36
CA MET A 121 8.43 -3.20 -19.54
C MET A 121 7.16 -3.75 -20.22
N ARG A 122 7.33 -4.57 -21.28
CA ARG A 122 6.21 -5.25 -21.95
C ARG A 122 5.45 -6.16 -20.99
N LYS A 123 6.18 -6.95 -20.21
CA LYS A 123 5.59 -7.82 -19.20
C LYS A 123 4.83 -7.00 -18.14
N ALA A 124 5.45 -5.98 -17.55
CA ALA A 124 4.83 -5.17 -16.50
C ALA A 124 3.54 -4.48 -16.96
N ILE A 125 3.51 -3.94 -18.19
CA ILE A 125 2.30 -3.29 -18.71
C ILE A 125 1.20 -4.31 -19.02
N THR A 126 1.54 -5.50 -19.50
CA THR A 126 0.59 -6.58 -19.76
C THR A 126 0.05 -7.18 -18.47
N ASP A 127 0.88 -7.35 -17.42
CA ASP A 127 0.49 -7.85 -16.11
C ASP A 127 -0.62 -7.01 -15.47
N VAL A 128 -0.65 -5.71 -15.73
CA VAL A 128 -1.71 -4.81 -15.25
C VAL A 128 -2.89 -4.67 -16.22
N GLY A 129 -2.95 -5.51 -17.27
CA GLY A 129 -4.06 -5.55 -18.23
C GLY A 129 -4.09 -4.39 -19.23
N LEU A 130 -2.94 -3.75 -19.50
CA LEU A 130 -2.83 -2.72 -20.51
C LEU A 130 -2.12 -3.23 -21.77
N PRO A 131 -2.55 -2.81 -22.98
CA PRO A 131 -1.85 -3.14 -24.22
C PRO A 131 -0.42 -2.58 -24.24
N VAL A 132 0.51 -3.28 -24.88
CA VAL A 132 1.91 -2.87 -25.03
C VAL A 132 2.05 -1.47 -25.69
N SER A 133 1.13 -1.11 -26.59
CA SER A 133 1.10 0.22 -27.23
C SER A 133 0.95 1.39 -26.23
N PHE A 134 0.56 1.11 -24.98
CA PHE A 134 0.47 2.13 -23.92
C PHE A 134 1.85 2.59 -23.44
N LEU A 135 2.91 1.83 -23.71
CA LEU A 135 4.28 2.24 -23.38
C LEU A 135 4.67 3.60 -23.99
N ASP A 136 4.13 3.94 -25.15
CA ASP A 136 4.47 5.18 -25.86
C ASP A 136 3.49 6.34 -25.54
N ARG A 137 2.48 6.11 -24.68
CA ARG A 137 1.56 7.14 -24.23
C ARG A 137 2.13 7.97 -23.08
N PHE A 138 1.59 9.18 -22.96
CA PHE A 138 1.85 10.11 -21.84
C PHE A 138 0.71 10.07 -20.84
N PRO A 139 0.93 10.46 -19.56
CA PRO A 139 -0.11 10.45 -18.52
C PRO A 139 -1.40 11.17 -18.90
N HIS A 140 -1.32 12.30 -19.62
CA HIS A 140 -2.49 13.05 -20.06
C HIS A 140 -3.37 12.31 -21.10
N GLN A 141 -2.86 11.25 -21.71
CA GLN A 141 -3.57 10.39 -22.68
C GLN A 141 -4.22 9.15 -22.01
N LEU A 142 -4.17 9.06 -20.68
CA LEU A 142 -4.64 7.94 -19.89
C LEU A 142 -5.82 8.36 -19.02
N SER A 143 -6.82 7.48 -18.86
CA SER A 143 -7.85 7.62 -17.81
C SER A 143 -7.26 7.47 -16.40
N GLY A 144 -8.02 7.81 -15.35
CA GLY A 144 -7.61 7.62 -13.96
C GLY A 144 -7.21 6.18 -13.65
N GLY A 145 -8.06 5.22 -13.99
CA GLY A 145 -7.78 3.79 -13.80
C GLY A 145 -6.59 3.28 -14.62
N GLN A 146 -6.38 3.79 -15.85
CA GLN A 146 -5.21 3.46 -16.66
C GLN A 146 -3.91 4.02 -16.04
N ARG A 147 -3.94 5.23 -15.48
CA ARG A 147 -2.80 5.79 -14.73
C ARG A 147 -2.49 4.97 -13.48
N GLN A 148 -3.52 4.55 -12.75
CA GLN A 148 -3.33 3.68 -11.57
C GLN A 148 -2.71 2.34 -11.96
N ARG A 149 -3.15 1.73 -13.05
CA ARG A 149 -2.52 0.50 -13.59
C ARG A 149 -1.05 0.73 -13.95
N VAL A 150 -0.69 1.88 -14.54
CA VAL A 150 0.71 2.23 -14.82
C VAL A 150 1.51 2.44 -13.53
N ALA A 151 0.94 3.09 -12.50
CA ALA A 151 1.59 3.24 -11.19
C ALA A 151 1.85 1.88 -10.52
N ILE A 152 0.89 0.95 -10.62
CA ILE A 152 1.06 -0.44 -10.17
C ILE A 152 2.15 -1.13 -10.99
N ALA A 153 2.14 -1.03 -12.34
CA ALA A 153 3.19 -1.61 -13.19
C ALA A 153 4.59 -1.11 -12.82
N ARG A 154 4.73 0.19 -12.51
CA ARG A 154 5.99 0.77 -12.04
C ARG A 154 6.45 0.16 -10.71
N ALA A 155 5.53 -0.04 -9.77
CA ALA A 155 5.86 -0.70 -8.50
C ALA A 155 6.27 -2.16 -8.70
N LEU A 156 5.66 -2.86 -9.67
CA LEU A 156 5.92 -4.27 -9.95
C LEU A 156 7.18 -4.54 -10.78
N ILE A 157 7.73 -3.53 -11.47
CA ILE A 157 8.82 -3.72 -12.46
C ILE A 157 10.11 -4.28 -11.86
N LEU A 158 10.33 -4.03 -10.55
CA LEU A 158 11.45 -4.57 -9.79
C LEU A 158 11.16 -5.94 -9.16
N GLU A 159 9.97 -6.50 -9.37
CA GLU A 159 9.51 -7.76 -8.79
C GLU A 159 9.64 -7.79 -7.25
N PRO A 160 9.06 -6.80 -6.54
CA PRO A 160 9.20 -6.70 -5.09
C PRO A 160 8.56 -7.89 -4.39
N SER A 161 8.90 -8.08 -3.12
CA SER A 161 8.25 -9.08 -2.25
C SER A 161 7.17 -8.47 -1.35
N LEU A 162 7.24 -7.15 -1.14
CA LEU A 162 6.33 -6.36 -0.30
C LEU A 162 5.81 -5.16 -1.09
N LEU A 163 4.49 -5.00 -1.10
CA LEU A 163 3.82 -3.82 -1.63
C LEU A 163 3.09 -3.07 -0.52
N LEU A 164 3.37 -1.79 -0.42
CA LEU A 164 2.63 -0.85 0.41
C LEU A 164 1.60 -0.13 -0.46
N LEU A 165 0.34 -0.24 -0.10
CA LEU A 165 -0.79 0.27 -0.86
C LEU A 165 -1.47 1.38 -0.05
N ASP A 166 -1.21 2.64 -0.40
CA ASP A 166 -1.77 3.80 0.30
C ASP A 166 -3.04 4.26 -0.44
N GLU A 167 -4.20 3.83 0.02
CA GLU A 167 -5.51 4.12 -0.58
C GLU A 167 -5.53 3.95 -2.12
N PRO A 168 -5.17 2.78 -2.67
CA PRO A 168 -4.86 2.62 -4.09
C PRO A 168 -6.04 2.84 -5.03
N THR A 169 -7.24 3.03 -4.52
CA THR A 169 -8.47 3.16 -5.32
C THR A 169 -9.33 4.37 -4.96
N SER A 170 -9.00 5.14 -3.92
CA SER A 170 -9.85 6.22 -3.37
C SER A 170 -10.15 7.35 -4.36
N ALA A 171 -9.31 7.56 -5.40
CA ALA A 171 -9.48 8.59 -6.41
C ALA A 171 -10.18 8.08 -7.69
N LEU A 172 -10.79 6.89 -7.66
CA LEU A 172 -11.36 6.21 -8.83
C LEU A 172 -12.87 6.00 -8.66
N ASP A 173 -13.59 5.89 -9.80
CA ASP A 173 -15.00 5.50 -9.84
C ASP A 173 -15.17 4.07 -9.29
N VAL A 174 -16.33 3.76 -8.73
CA VAL A 174 -16.63 2.47 -8.07
C VAL A 174 -16.33 1.25 -8.97
N SER A 175 -16.73 1.31 -10.26
CA SER A 175 -16.47 0.22 -11.21
C SER A 175 -14.96 0.01 -11.47
N VAL A 176 -14.22 1.09 -11.63
CA VAL A 176 -12.76 1.07 -11.84
C VAL A 176 -12.03 0.64 -10.58
N GLN A 177 -12.56 1.03 -9.41
CA GLN A 177 -12.04 0.60 -8.10
C GLN A 177 -12.06 -0.93 -7.99
N ALA A 178 -13.21 -1.57 -8.27
CA ALA A 178 -13.34 -3.03 -8.25
C ALA A 178 -12.35 -3.72 -9.19
N GLU A 179 -12.16 -3.19 -10.40
CA GLU A 179 -11.18 -3.72 -11.35
C GLU A 179 -9.73 -3.66 -10.83
N ILE A 180 -9.34 -2.57 -10.16
CA ILE A 180 -8.00 -2.41 -9.59
C ILE A 180 -7.80 -3.35 -8.39
N LEU A 181 -8.81 -3.51 -7.53
CA LEU A 181 -8.74 -4.43 -6.39
C LEU A 181 -8.61 -5.88 -6.87
N ASN A 182 -9.41 -6.29 -7.85
CA ASN A 182 -9.33 -7.63 -8.47
C ASN A 182 -7.95 -7.86 -9.13
N LEU A 183 -7.39 -6.84 -9.80
CA LEU A 183 -6.04 -6.90 -10.35
C LEU A 183 -4.99 -7.15 -9.24
N LEU A 184 -5.04 -6.39 -8.14
CA LEU A 184 -4.11 -6.53 -7.03
C LEU A 184 -4.24 -7.90 -6.35
N GLN A 185 -5.48 -8.39 -6.16
CA GLN A 185 -5.74 -9.71 -5.59
C GLN A 185 -5.15 -10.82 -6.47
N ARG A 186 -5.44 -10.82 -7.78
CA ARG A 186 -4.87 -11.77 -8.73
C ARG A 186 -3.34 -11.76 -8.72
N LEU A 187 -2.72 -10.58 -8.74
CA LEU A 187 -1.26 -10.44 -8.69
C LEU A 187 -0.67 -10.99 -7.39
N ARG A 188 -1.36 -10.80 -6.26
CA ARG A 188 -0.96 -11.38 -4.98
C ARG A 188 -1.00 -12.90 -5.01
N GLU A 189 -2.09 -13.50 -5.50
CA GLU A 189 -2.27 -14.95 -5.60
C GLU A 189 -1.23 -15.60 -6.54
N GLU A 190 -1.01 -14.99 -7.71
CA GLU A 190 -0.08 -15.52 -8.73
C GLU A 190 1.40 -15.42 -8.30
N ARG A 191 1.77 -14.39 -7.53
CA ARG A 191 3.18 -14.07 -7.22
C ARG A 191 3.56 -14.17 -5.75
N GLY A 192 2.58 -14.36 -4.87
CA GLY A 192 2.79 -14.49 -3.44
C GLY A 192 3.25 -13.19 -2.76
N PHE A 193 2.82 -12.03 -3.24
CA PHE A 193 3.18 -10.76 -2.61
C PHE A 193 2.63 -10.64 -1.19
N THR A 194 3.40 -10.00 -0.31
CA THR A 194 2.90 -9.49 0.97
C THR A 194 2.40 -8.07 0.75
N TYR A 195 1.21 -7.74 1.26
CA TYR A 195 0.63 -6.41 1.18
C TYR A 195 0.41 -5.79 2.56
N ILE A 196 0.73 -4.49 2.68
CA ILE A 196 0.20 -3.63 3.75
C ILE A 196 -0.64 -2.57 3.05
N MET A 197 -1.96 -2.59 3.29
CA MET A 197 -2.93 -1.73 2.63
C MET A 197 -3.53 -0.73 3.61
N VAL A 198 -3.50 0.54 3.26
CA VAL A 198 -4.24 1.60 3.94
C VAL A 198 -5.54 1.84 3.18
N THR A 199 -6.64 1.86 3.90
CA THR A 199 -7.95 2.25 3.38
C THR A 199 -8.82 2.79 4.53
N HIS A 200 -9.83 3.58 4.18
CA HIS A 200 -10.91 3.97 5.09
C HIS A 200 -12.22 3.18 4.82
N ASP A 201 -12.22 2.31 3.82
CA ASP A 201 -13.37 1.55 3.36
C ASP A 201 -13.24 0.08 3.81
N LEU A 202 -14.17 -0.38 4.66
CA LEU A 202 -14.19 -1.75 5.17
C LEU A 202 -14.62 -2.77 4.10
N ALA A 203 -15.38 -2.37 3.06
CA ALA A 203 -15.68 -3.25 1.94
C ALA A 203 -14.39 -3.63 1.17
N VAL A 204 -13.45 -2.68 1.04
CA VAL A 204 -12.13 -2.96 0.49
C VAL A 204 -11.34 -3.93 1.36
N VAL A 205 -11.44 -3.79 2.69
CA VAL A 205 -10.78 -4.71 3.64
C VAL A 205 -11.36 -6.10 3.54
N ASP A 206 -12.67 -6.23 3.50
CA ASP A 206 -13.35 -7.52 3.37
C ASP A 206 -12.99 -8.24 2.06
N HIS A 207 -12.83 -7.47 0.99
CA HIS A 207 -12.44 -8.03 -0.31
C HIS A 207 -10.97 -8.46 -0.37
N MET A 208 -10.04 -7.69 0.22
CA MET A 208 -8.60 -7.80 -0.02
C MET A 208 -7.79 -8.39 1.13
N CYS A 209 -8.17 -8.10 2.37
CA CYS A 209 -7.32 -8.34 3.54
C CYS A 209 -7.60 -9.68 4.22
N ASP A 210 -6.59 -10.27 4.83
CA ASP A 210 -6.73 -11.46 5.69
C ASP A 210 -7.01 -11.05 7.14
N ARG A 211 -6.32 -9.99 7.59
CA ARG A 211 -6.48 -9.33 8.89
C ARG A 211 -6.33 -7.83 8.70
N PHE A 212 -6.82 -7.08 9.68
CA PHE A 212 -6.68 -5.64 9.69
C PHE A 212 -6.51 -5.07 11.10
N ALA A 213 -5.82 -3.95 11.19
CA ALA A 213 -5.70 -3.16 12.40
C ALA A 213 -6.60 -1.92 12.31
N VAL A 214 -7.35 -1.65 13.35
CA VAL A 214 -8.13 -0.42 13.50
C VAL A 214 -7.26 0.63 14.17
N MET A 215 -7.08 1.78 13.52
CA MET A 215 -6.25 2.88 14.00
C MET A 215 -7.10 4.08 14.41
N LEU A 216 -6.84 4.59 15.61
CA LEU A 216 -7.44 5.81 16.14
C LEU A 216 -6.34 6.69 16.74
N ARG A 217 -6.24 7.94 16.30
CA ARG A 217 -5.30 8.96 16.85
C ARG A 217 -3.86 8.47 16.97
N GLY A 218 -3.38 7.73 15.98
CA GLY A 218 -2.00 7.24 15.92
C GLY A 218 -1.77 5.89 16.61
N GLU A 219 -2.76 5.33 17.27
CA GLU A 219 -2.67 4.05 17.99
C GLU A 219 -3.45 2.95 17.27
N ILE A 220 -2.99 1.70 17.37
CA ILE A 220 -3.77 0.53 17.01
C ILE A 220 -4.65 0.20 18.21
N THR A 221 -5.96 0.30 18.01
CA THR A 221 -6.95 -0.04 19.05
C THR A 221 -7.21 -1.53 19.12
N GLU A 222 -7.22 -2.19 17.95
CA GLU A 222 -7.49 -3.63 17.85
C GLU A 222 -6.95 -4.19 16.52
N ILE A 223 -6.53 -5.46 16.51
CA ILE A 223 -6.21 -6.21 15.31
C ILE A 223 -7.19 -7.35 15.16
N LEU A 224 -7.88 -7.41 14.04
CA LEU A 224 -9.01 -8.30 13.80
C LEU A 224 -8.78 -9.16 12.55
N PRO A 225 -9.29 -10.40 12.53
CA PRO A 225 -9.42 -11.15 11.29
C PRO A 225 -10.52 -10.54 10.41
N ARG A 226 -10.44 -10.71 9.09
CA ARG A 226 -11.42 -10.20 8.12
C ARG A 226 -12.86 -10.54 8.51
N GLN A 227 -13.09 -11.78 8.99
CA GLN A 227 -14.41 -12.28 9.35
C GLN A 227 -15.12 -11.44 10.46
N ALA A 228 -14.35 -10.66 11.22
CA ALA A 228 -14.92 -9.77 12.22
C ALA A 228 -15.77 -8.63 11.61
N ILE A 229 -15.61 -8.32 10.32
CA ILE A 229 -16.44 -7.32 9.62
C ILE A 229 -17.90 -7.78 9.53
N ALA A 230 -18.13 -9.06 9.23
CA ALA A 230 -19.49 -9.62 9.12
C ALA A 230 -20.13 -10.02 10.45
N GLY A 231 -19.42 -9.90 11.59
CA GLY A 231 -19.88 -10.40 12.88
C GLY A 231 -19.43 -9.53 14.06
N ASN A 232 -19.86 -9.92 15.26
CA ASN A 232 -19.56 -9.19 16.51
C ASN A 232 -18.17 -9.53 17.08
N GLY A 233 -17.11 -9.51 16.22
CA GLY A 233 -15.75 -9.88 16.64
C GLY A 233 -14.97 -8.75 17.31
N ALA A 234 -15.38 -7.48 17.13
CA ALA A 234 -14.69 -6.34 17.70
C ALA A 234 -15.03 -6.14 19.18
N THR A 235 -14.01 -5.88 20.01
CA THR A 235 -14.16 -5.63 21.45
C THR A 235 -14.01 -4.15 21.79
N HIS A 236 -13.21 -3.42 21.06
CA HIS A 236 -13.02 -1.99 21.25
C HIS A 236 -14.20 -1.18 20.71
N ASP A 237 -14.70 -0.19 21.47
CA ASP A 237 -15.89 0.61 21.11
C ASP A 237 -15.78 1.26 19.73
N TYR A 238 -14.67 1.90 19.45
CA TYR A 238 -14.43 2.53 18.15
C TYR A 238 -14.39 1.51 17.00
N ALA A 239 -13.83 0.31 17.21
CA ALA A 239 -13.83 -0.72 16.16
C ALA A 239 -15.25 -1.21 15.88
N ARG A 240 -16.09 -1.37 16.93
CA ARG A 240 -17.53 -1.70 16.79
C ARG A 240 -18.30 -0.62 16.05
N GLU A 241 -18.07 0.65 16.39
CA GLU A 241 -18.69 1.78 15.71
C GLU A 241 -18.31 1.84 14.22
N LEU A 242 -17.03 1.70 13.91
CA LEU A 242 -16.53 1.70 12.54
C LEU A 242 -17.13 0.56 11.70
N ILE A 243 -17.19 -0.65 12.25
CA ILE A 243 -17.78 -1.82 11.58
C ILE A 243 -19.30 -1.65 11.44
N GLY A 244 -19.99 -1.18 12.48
CA GLY A 244 -21.43 -0.95 12.45
C GLY A 244 -21.84 0.07 11.39
N ALA A 245 -21.13 1.19 11.30
CA ALA A 245 -21.38 2.22 10.29
C ALA A 245 -21.21 1.70 8.85
N SER A 246 -20.26 0.79 8.61
CA SER A 246 -20.06 0.17 7.28
C SER A 246 -21.23 -0.75 6.92
N LEU A 247 -21.70 -1.57 7.83
CA LEU A 247 -22.82 -2.50 7.59
C LEU A 247 -24.14 -1.75 7.33
N GLU A 248 -24.40 -0.64 8.02
CA GLU A 248 -25.58 0.19 7.78
C GLU A 248 -25.57 0.82 6.39
N TYR A 249 -24.40 1.22 5.90
CA TYR A 249 -24.24 1.79 4.55
C TYR A 249 -24.48 0.76 3.44
N GLU A 250 -24.01 -0.48 3.60
CA GLU A 250 -24.25 -1.58 2.65
C GLU A 250 -25.70 -2.06 2.64
N GLY A 251 -26.41 -2.03 3.78
CA GLY A 251 -27.81 -2.42 3.89
C GLY A 251 -28.81 -1.42 3.29
N ALA A 252 -28.37 -0.21 2.93
CA ALA A 252 -29.19 0.86 2.36
C ALA A 252 -29.18 0.90 0.81
N HIS A 253 -28.43 0.00 0.17
CA HIS A 253 -28.32 -0.15 -1.30
C HIS A 253 -28.61 -1.58 -1.73
#